data_13492272ab96a61f842d6f0373c0e683
#
_entry.id   13492272ab96a61f842d6f0373c0e683
#
_cell.length_a   1.000
_cell.length_b   1.000
_cell.length_c   1.000
_cell.angle_alpha   90.00
_cell.angle_beta   90.00
_cell.angle_gamma   90.00
#
_symmetry.space_group_name_H-M   'P 1'
#
loop_
_entity.id
_entity.type
_entity.pdbx_description
1 polymer ?
#
loop_
_entity_poly.entity_id
_entity_poly.type
_entity_poly.pdbx_seq_one_letter_code
_entity_poly.pdbx_strand_id
1 'polypeptide(L)'
;MKAGDRVKLIGVPPNLRDEDDCQTLTLFEKCLGQSFVVAEMEIVEGLPYRLAKLYVGHILGKETSDDVIWVEPEYLQLENG
;
A
#
# COMPACT_ATOMS: atom_id res chain seq x y z
N MET A 1 -2.97 -10.30 9.33
CA MET A 1 -2.04 -9.23 8.92
C MET A 1 -1.99 -8.19 10.02
N LYS A 2 -0.80 -7.74 10.35
CA LYS A 2 -0.58 -6.81 11.45
C LYS A 2 0.65 -5.97 11.17
N ALA A 3 0.85 -4.90 11.95
CA ALA A 3 2.05 -4.09 11.86
C ALA A 3 3.30 -4.96 12.05
N GLY A 4 4.30 -4.74 11.23
CA GLY A 4 5.53 -5.51 11.22
C GLY A 4 5.54 -6.68 10.25
N ASP A 5 4.38 -7.10 9.75
CA ASP A 5 4.31 -8.18 8.78
C ASP A 5 4.85 -7.73 7.43
N ARG A 6 5.50 -8.66 6.73
CA ARG A 6 5.98 -8.41 5.38
C ARG A 6 4.92 -8.85 4.37
N VAL A 7 4.60 -7.98 3.45
CA VAL A 7 3.55 -8.22 2.46
C VAL A 7 4.02 -7.84 1.06
N LYS A 8 3.41 -8.45 0.07
CA LYS A 8 3.65 -8.14 -1.34
C LYS A 8 2.38 -7.59 -1.95
N LEU A 9 2.50 -6.50 -2.71
CA LEU A 9 1.33 -5.96 -3.42
C LEU A 9 1.07 -6.82 -4.65
N ILE A 10 -0.09 -7.45 -4.69
CA ILE A 10 -0.45 -8.41 -5.74
C ILE A 10 -1.57 -7.93 -6.65
N GLY A 11 -2.13 -6.77 -6.38
CA GLY A 11 -3.20 -6.23 -7.20
C GLY A 11 -3.35 -4.73 -7.03
N VAL A 12 -4.08 -4.12 -7.95
CA VAL A 12 -4.36 -2.69 -7.94
C VAL A 12 -5.88 -2.53 -7.86
N PRO A 13 -6.39 -1.73 -6.91
CA PRO A 13 -7.83 -1.50 -6.81
C PRO A 13 -8.40 -0.96 -8.13
N PRO A 14 -9.54 -1.47 -8.59
CA PRO A 14 -10.06 -1.15 -9.92
C PRO A 14 -10.57 0.28 -10.08
N ASN A 15 -10.85 0.97 -8.98
CA ASN A 15 -11.41 2.33 -9.04
C ASN A 15 -10.35 3.42 -8.88
N LEU A 16 -9.08 3.05 -8.84
CA LEU A 16 -8.01 4.04 -8.75
C LEU A 16 -7.80 4.73 -10.08
N ARG A 17 -7.48 6.00 -10.03
CA ARG A 17 -7.11 6.79 -11.20
C ARG A 17 -6.13 7.88 -10.76
N ASP A 18 -5.33 8.34 -11.72
CA ASP A 18 -4.47 9.50 -11.48
C ASP A 18 -5.31 10.77 -11.59
N GLU A 19 -5.06 11.69 -10.67
CA GLU A 19 -5.67 13.01 -10.69
C GLU A 19 -4.55 14.05 -10.78
N ASP A 20 -4.90 15.29 -11.07
CA ASP A 20 -3.93 16.35 -11.34
C ASP A 20 -2.84 16.48 -10.28
N ASP A 21 -3.20 16.35 -9.00
CA ASP A 21 -2.26 16.50 -7.90
C ASP A 21 -1.91 15.18 -7.22
N CYS A 22 -2.43 14.05 -7.74
CA CYS A 22 -2.25 12.77 -7.08
C CYS A 22 -2.16 11.66 -8.12
N GLN A 23 -1.01 11.02 -8.21
CA GLN A 23 -0.77 9.92 -9.14
C GLN A 23 -0.94 8.57 -8.43
N THR A 24 -2.09 8.38 -7.82
CA THR A 24 -2.34 7.19 -7.00
C THR A 24 -2.28 5.90 -7.81
N LEU A 25 -2.90 5.88 -8.99
CA LEU A 25 -2.87 4.69 -9.85
C LEU A 25 -1.44 4.37 -10.28
N THR A 26 -0.70 5.37 -10.75
CA THR A 26 0.69 5.19 -11.16
C THR A 26 1.54 4.67 -10.02
N LEU A 27 1.34 5.21 -8.81
CA LEU A 27 2.07 4.77 -7.64
C LEU A 27 1.79 3.31 -7.33
N PHE A 28 0.53 2.89 -7.34
CA PHE A 28 0.16 1.50 -7.11
C PHE A 28 0.77 0.58 -8.17
N GLU A 29 0.76 0.99 -9.42
CA GLU A 29 1.34 0.20 -10.50
C GLU A 29 2.86 0.01 -10.31
N LYS A 30 3.56 1.05 -9.85
CA LYS A 30 4.99 0.95 -9.56
C LYS A 30 5.27 0.03 -8.37
N CYS A 31 4.35 -0.02 -7.43
CA CYS A 31 4.49 -0.86 -6.24
C CYS A 31 4.09 -2.31 -6.48
N LEU A 32 3.40 -2.59 -7.58
CA LEU A 32 2.90 -3.93 -7.89
C LEU A 32 4.07 -4.92 -7.98
N GLY A 33 3.97 -6.02 -7.25
CA GLY A 33 5.02 -7.02 -7.20
C GLY A 33 6.14 -6.73 -6.22
N GLN A 34 6.10 -5.56 -5.57
CA GLN A 34 7.10 -5.19 -4.57
C GLN A 34 6.66 -5.60 -3.18
N SER A 35 7.64 -5.80 -2.30
CA SER A 35 7.39 -6.19 -0.92
C SER A 35 7.53 -4.99 0.01
N PHE A 36 6.70 -4.96 1.04
CA PHE A 36 6.68 -3.88 2.02
C PHE A 36 6.48 -4.45 3.41
N VAL A 37 6.88 -3.68 4.41
CA VAL A 37 6.55 -4.00 5.80
C VAL A 37 5.36 -3.14 6.21
N VAL A 38 4.35 -3.77 6.77
CA VAL A 38 3.15 -3.04 7.23
C VAL A 38 3.56 -2.12 8.39
N ALA A 39 3.34 -0.83 8.24
CA ALA A 39 3.64 0.15 9.27
C ALA A 39 2.60 0.11 10.38
N GLU A 40 1.34 0.05 10.00
CA GLU A 40 0.24 -0.14 10.95
C GLU A 40 -1.01 -0.58 10.20
N MET A 41 -1.98 -1.10 10.94
CA MET A 41 -3.29 -1.44 10.42
C MET A 41 -4.27 -0.39 10.95
N GLU A 42 -4.99 0.26 10.06
CA GLU A 42 -5.91 1.32 10.45
C GLU A 42 -7.36 0.91 10.28
N ILE A 43 -8.16 1.24 11.27
CA ILE A 43 -9.61 1.06 11.22
C ILE A 43 -10.18 2.29 10.54
N VAL A 44 -10.93 2.06 9.47
CA VAL A 44 -11.61 3.13 8.75
C VAL A 44 -13.10 2.96 8.95
N GLU A 45 -13.76 4.04 9.40
CA GLU A 45 -15.18 4.01 9.65
C GLU A 45 -15.95 3.65 8.38
N GLY A 46 -16.89 2.72 8.51
CA GLY A 46 -17.69 2.28 7.38
C GLY A 46 -17.11 1.10 6.60
N LEU A 47 -15.87 0.70 6.88
CA LEU A 47 -15.26 -0.47 6.23
C LEU A 47 -15.29 -1.68 7.15
N PRO A 48 -15.59 -2.87 6.61
CA PRO A 48 -15.60 -4.10 7.41
C PRO A 48 -14.20 -4.68 7.66
N TYR A 49 -13.16 -4.05 7.14
CA TYR A 49 -11.79 -4.50 7.26
C TYR A 49 -10.87 -3.33 7.59
N ARG A 50 -9.65 -3.64 8.02
CA ARG A 50 -8.63 -2.62 8.29
C ARG A 50 -7.77 -2.43 7.04
N LEU A 51 -7.28 -1.21 6.86
CA LEU A 51 -6.33 -0.91 5.78
C LEU A 51 -4.90 -1.03 6.30
N ALA A 52 -4.04 -1.60 5.47
CA ALA A 52 -2.61 -1.68 5.76
C ALA A 52 -1.91 -0.43 5.27
N LYS A 53 -1.18 0.23 6.16
CA LYS A 53 -0.40 1.42 5.81
C LYS A 53 0.99 0.98 5.40
N LEU A 54 1.41 1.36 4.20
CA LEU A 54 2.71 1.01 3.64
C LEU A 54 3.48 2.27 3.27
N TYR A 55 4.76 2.31 3.62
CA TYR A 55 5.65 3.40 3.20
C TYR A 55 6.23 3.04 1.84
N VAL A 56 6.03 3.91 0.86
CA VAL A 56 6.38 3.65 -0.54
C VAL A 56 7.35 4.66 -1.14
N GLY A 57 7.87 5.58 -0.34
CA GLY A 57 8.77 6.62 -0.82
C GLY A 57 10.00 6.07 -1.54
N HIS A 58 10.54 4.96 -1.08
CA HIS A 58 11.72 4.34 -1.69
C HIS A 58 11.45 3.84 -3.12
N ILE A 59 10.22 3.49 -3.44
CA ILE A 59 9.83 3.07 -4.80
C ILE A 59 9.88 4.26 -5.75
N LEU A 60 9.63 5.46 -5.23
CA LEU A 60 9.65 6.68 -6.02
C LEU A 60 11.05 7.30 -6.10
N GLY A 61 12.05 6.69 -5.48
CA GLY A 61 13.42 7.21 -5.46
C GLY A 61 13.63 8.41 -4.57
N LYS A 62 12.72 8.64 -3.63
CA LYS A 62 12.83 9.76 -2.70
C LYS A 62 13.57 9.34 -1.43
N GLU A 63 14.48 10.19 -0.96
CA GLU A 63 15.25 9.91 0.25
C GLU A 63 14.43 10.08 1.52
N THR A 64 13.44 10.97 1.48
CA THR A 64 12.54 11.17 2.61
C THR A 64 11.22 10.48 2.28
N SER A 65 10.93 9.41 2.99
CA SER A 65 9.78 8.57 2.66
C SER A 65 8.57 8.90 3.54
N ASP A 66 7.95 10.04 3.27
CA ASP A 66 6.67 10.35 3.88
C ASP A 66 5.50 9.88 3.03
N ASP A 67 5.78 9.37 1.84
CA ASP A 67 4.74 8.86 0.96
C ASP A 67 4.25 7.51 1.44
N VAL A 68 2.95 7.44 1.69
CA VAL A 68 2.31 6.21 2.16
C VAL A 68 1.12 5.88 1.29
N ILE A 69 0.78 4.60 1.26
CA ILE A 69 -0.48 4.14 0.68
C ILE A 69 -1.22 3.31 1.72
N TRP A 70 -2.54 3.34 1.66
CA TRP A 70 -3.40 2.47 2.46
C TRP A 70 -4.00 1.44 1.52
N VAL A 71 -3.77 0.18 1.81
CA VAL A 71 -4.12 -0.91 0.90
C VAL A 71 -5.06 -1.88 1.60
N GLU A 72 -6.11 -2.28 0.88
CA GLU A 72 -7.02 -3.32 1.35
C GLU A 72 -6.28 -4.65 1.38
N PRO A 73 -6.45 -5.45 2.43
CA PRO A 73 -5.72 -6.72 2.57
C PRO A 73 -5.88 -7.68 1.40
N GLU A 74 -6.99 -7.62 0.67
CA GLU A 74 -7.21 -8.48 -0.49
C GLU A 74 -6.21 -8.27 -1.61
N TYR A 75 -5.56 -7.10 -1.65
CA TYR A 75 -4.54 -6.79 -2.65
C TYR A 75 -3.12 -7.06 -2.15
N LEU A 76 -3.00 -7.65 -0.97
CA LEU A 76 -1.72 -7.96 -0.35
C LEU A 76 -1.61 -9.46 -0.11
N GLN A 77 -0.40 -9.97 -0.32
CA GLN A 77 -0.09 -11.34 0.03
C GLN A 77 0.91 -11.33 1.17
N LEU A 78 0.56 -12.01 2.25
CA LEU A 78 1.46 -12.13 3.39
C LEU A 78 2.68 -12.96 3.00
N GLU A 79 3.85 -12.40 3.21
CA GLU A 79 5.11 -13.11 2.96
C GLU A 79 5.67 -13.62 4.28
N ASN A 80 5.64 -14.94 4.44
CA ASN A 80 6.23 -15.60 5.60
C ASN A 80 7.61 -16.08 5.16
N GLY A 81 8.58 -15.26 5.45
CA GLY A 81 9.95 -15.60 5.10
C GLY A 81 10.70 -16.14 6.27
#